data_eb16fa6fff7448cb8226bf8a5fdb3064
#
_entry.id   eb16fa6fff7448cb8226bf8a5fdb3064
#
_cell.length_a   1.000
_cell.length_b   1.000
_cell.length_c   1.000
_cell.angle_alpha   90.00
_cell.angle_beta   90.00
_cell.angle_gamma   90.00
#
_symmetry.space_group_name_H-M   'P 1'
#
loop_
_entity.id
_entity.type
_entity.pdbx_description
1 polymer ?
#
loop_
_entity_poly.entity_id
_entity_poly.type
_entity_poly.pdbx_seq_one_letter_code
_entity_poly.pdbx_strand_id
1 'polypeptide(L)'
;MDDVLVLRQGHPQLSLRRFARYAGVPYWQLRDHQHSAPARCARRQHRDTLYETVRQVALLQPTSGYRLLYQELRAQGKDIGLHTIRVALGELQLHPPQPRKTRKPSLKVSLPQDWPPGRRVQIDATRLSLPDGVCWIYFVLDVTSRVVLASRAVRSLSMHLAKLTLDEAVGVLRAQGHHEPILVQSDGGSDFTSDLFQQGCMKYGSWVRCKVSQPGGTGILERLNRTYKHQFAFRQDWQSMAEVRTAMPDFHRWYNTERRHSALGYATPWATLTSSAKARNAA
;
A
#
# COMPACT_ATOMS: atom_id res chain seq x y z
N MET A 1 -38.77 -22.73 -16.71
CA MET A 1 -38.19 -22.80 -18.09
C MET A 1 -37.44 -24.13 -18.29
N ASP A 2 -36.68 -24.56 -17.28
CA ASP A 2 -35.96 -25.85 -17.33
C ASP A 2 -36.90 -27.04 -17.51
N ASP A 3 -38.02 -27.07 -16.80
CA ASP A 3 -39.04 -28.13 -16.95
C ASP A 3 -39.62 -28.20 -18.38
N VAL A 4 -39.77 -27.04 -19.03
CA VAL A 4 -40.24 -26.98 -20.43
C VAL A 4 -39.21 -27.54 -21.40
N LEU A 5 -37.91 -27.38 -21.12
CA LEU A 5 -36.84 -27.99 -21.93
C LEU A 5 -36.70 -29.49 -21.70
N VAL A 6 -36.93 -29.94 -20.47
CA VAL A 6 -36.97 -31.41 -20.17
C VAL A 6 -38.12 -32.07 -20.94
N LEU A 7 -39.32 -31.48 -20.95
CA LEU A 7 -40.44 -31.96 -21.75
C LEU A 7 -40.11 -32.00 -23.24
N ARG A 8 -39.31 -31.07 -23.76
CA ARG A 8 -38.89 -31.10 -25.16
C ARG A 8 -37.99 -32.26 -25.50
N GLN A 9 -37.17 -32.76 -24.58
CA GLN A 9 -36.30 -33.92 -24.82
C GLN A 9 -37.13 -35.17 -25.16
N GLY A 10 -38.35 -35.24 -24.63
CA GLY A 10 -39.31 -36.29 -25.00
C GLY A 10 -39.99 -36.14 -26.37
N HIS A 11 -39.80 -34.98 -27.04
CA HIS A 11 -40.43 -34.67 -28.33
C HIS A 11 -39.42 -34.10 -29.35
N PRO A 12 -38.35 -34.85 -29.68
CA PRO A 12 -37.26 -34.37 -30.54
C PRO A 12 -37.72 -34.05 -31.98
N GLN A 13 -38.81 -34.69 -32.45
CA GLN A 13 -39.40 -34.50 -33.77
C GLN A 13 -40.10 -33.15 -33.97
N LEU A 14 -40.42 -32.42 -32.88
CA LEU A 14 -41.04 -31.11 -33.00
C LEU A 14 -39.98 -30.02 -33.20
N SER A 15 -40.21 -29.14 -34.18
CA SER A 15 -39.38 -27.94 -34.29
C SER A 15 -39.56 -27.06 -33.05
N LEU A 16 -38.51 -26.27 -32.67
CA LEU A 16 -38.54 -25.43 -31.49
C LEU A 16 -39.69 -24.41 -31.53
N ARG A 17 -40.04 -23.90 -32.73
CA ARG A 17 -41.19 -23.00 -32.91
C ARG A 17 -42.54 -23.67 -32.62
N ARG A 18 -42.70 -24.91 -33.10
CA ARG A 18 -43.92 -25.72 -32.85
C ARG A 18 -44.05 -26.05 -31.37
N PHE A 19 -42.96 -26.55 -30.79
CA PHE A 19 -42.93 -26.84 -29.36
C PHE A 19 -43.24 -25.61 -28.49
N ALA A 20 -42.68 -24.44 -28.80
CA ALA A 20 -42.98 -23.19 -28.13
C ALA A 20 -44.47 -22.85 -28.12
N ARG A 21 -45.14 -23.06 -29.28
CA ARG A 21 -46.60 -22.83 -29.43
C ARG A 21 -47.40 -23.79 -28.55
N TYR A 22 -47.04 -25.04 -28.51
CA TYR A 22 -47.72 -26.03 -27.68
C TYR A 22 -47.50 -25.82 -26.18
N ALA A 23 -46.30 -25.44 -25.80
CA ALA A 23 -45.91 -25.17 -24.43
C ALA A 23 -46.43 -23.80 -23.92
N GLY A 24 -47.05 -22.99 -24.77
CA GLY A 24 -47.51 -21.65 -24.40
C GLY A 24 -46.41 -20.66 -24.04
N VAL A 25 -45.18 -20.90 -24.49
CA VAL A 25 -43.98 -20.10 -24.21
C VAL A 25 -43.52 -19.35 -25.45
N PRO A 26 -43.13 -18.07 -25.36
CA PRO A 26 -42.59 -17.34 -26.49
C PRO A 26 -41.35 -18.04 -27.09
N TYR A 27 -41.32 -18.25 -28.41
CA TYR A 27 -40.23 -18.94 -29.12
C TYR A 27 -38.84 -18.32 -28.81
N TRP A 28 -38.76 -16.99 -28.73
CA TRP A 28 -37.48 -16.31 -28.44
C TRP A 28 -36.94 -16.65 -27.03
N GLN A 29 -37.81 -16.87 -26.04
CA GLN A 29 -37.41 -17.27 -24.69
C GLN A 29 -36.82 -18.69 -24.71
N LEU A 30 -37.45 -19.63 -25.36
CA LEU A 30 -36.93 -21.01 -25.50
C LEU A 30 -35.61 -21.03 -26.27
N ARG A 31 -35.53 -20.30 -27.38
CA ARG A 31 -34.29 -20.22 -28.18
C ARG A 31 -33.16 -19.59 -27.36
N ASP A 32 -33.41 -18.51 -26.66
CA ASP A 32 -32.42 -17.84 -25.82
C ASP A 32 -31.96 -18.75 -24.69
N HIS A 33 -32.90 -19.41 -24.02
CA HIS A 33 -32.57 -20.35 -22.94
C HIS A 33 -31.73 -21.53 -23.44
N GLN A 34 -32.04 -22.09 -24.58
CA GLN A 34 -31.33 -23.22 -25.14
C GLN A 34 -29.93 -22.87 -25.67
N HIS A 35 -29.77 -21.72 -26.33
CA HIS A 35 -28.53 -21.37 -27.03
C HIS A 35 -27.66 -20.37 -26.30
N SER A 36 -28.28 -19.42 -25.58
CA SER A 36 -27.56 -18.33 -24.93
C SER A 36 -27.40 -18.51 -23.42
N ALA A 37 -28.29 -19.26 -22.75
CA ALA A 37 -28.24 -19.48 -21.32
C ALA A 37 -26.98 -20.22 -20.87
N PRO A 38 -26.52 -21.29 -21.54
CA PRO A 38 -25.27 -21.96 -21.15
C PRO A 38 -24.06 -21.04 -21.22
N ALA A 39 -23.97 -20.23 -22.30
CA ALA A 39 -22.89 -19.26 -22.47
C ALA A 39 -22.96 -18.11 -21.45
N ARG A 40 -24.17 -17.68 -21.05
CA ARG A 40 -24.36 -16.69 -19.97
C ARG A 40 -23.97 -17.29 -18.61
N CYS A 41 -24.36 -18.52 -18.33
CA CYS A 41 -23.99 -19.23 -17.12
C CYS A 41 -22.46 -19.38 -16.99
N ALA A 42 -21.78 -19.84 -18.06
CA ALA A 42 -20.33 -19.95 -18.09
C ALA A 42 -19.63 -18.59 -17.88
N ARG A 43 -20.12 -17.52 -18.51
CA ARG A 43 -19.60 -16.17 -18.31
C ARG A 43 -19.80 -15.68 -16.87
N ARG A 44 -20.94 -15.99 -16.26
CA ARG A 44 -21.21 -15.64 -14.87
C ARG A 44 -20.28 -16.39 -13.92
N GLN A 45 -20.14 -17.70 -14.09
CA GLN A 45 -19.21 -18.51 -13.29
C GLN A 45 -17.76 -17.99 -13.41
N HIS A 46 -17.32 -17.71 -14.63
CA HIS A 46 -15.99 -17.13 -14.86
C HIS A 46 -15.83 -15.77 -14.14
N ARG A 47 -16.83 -14.90 -14.24
CA ARG A 47 -16.83 -13.62 -13.52
C ARG A 47 -16.75 -13.82 -12.00
N ASP A 48 -17.54 -14.73 -11.46
CA ASP A 48 -17.59 -14.99 -10.02
C ASP A 48 -16.25 -15.53 -9.51
N THR A 49 -15.57 -16.36 -10.30
CA THR A 49 -14.19 -16.84 -10.01
C THR A 49 -13.19 -15.69 -10.00
N LEU A 50 -13.26 -14.77 -10.99
CA LEU A 50 -12.40 -13.59 -11.02
C LEU A 50 -12.66 -12.68 -9.81
N TYR A 51 -13.92 -12.49 -9.45
CA TYR A 51 -14.31 -11.65 -8.31
C TYR A 51 -13.83 -12.23 -6.99
N GLU A 52 -13.91 -13.56 -6.80
CA GLU A 52 -13.37 -14.20 -5.60
C GLU A 52 -11.85 -14.05 -5.52
N THR A 53 -11.14 -14.14 -6.63
CA THR A 53 -9.69 -13.88 -6.68
C THR A 53 -9.37 -12.43 -6.26
N VAL A 54 -10.12 -11.46 -6.78
CA VAL A 54 -9.96 -10.05 -6.39
C VAL A 54 -10.30 -9.84 -4.92
N ARG A 55 -11.36 -10.48 -4.42
CA ARG A 55 -11.81 -10.41 -3.02
C ARG A 55 -10.72 -10.88 -2.06
N GLN A 56 -10.10 -12.02 -2.32
CA GLN A 56 -9.04 -12.57 -1.47
C GLN A 56 -7.87 -11.59 -1.31
N VAL A 57 -7.38 -11.03 -2.40
CA VAL A 57 -6.26 -10.06 -2.36
C VAL A 57 -6.70 -8.74 -1.71
N ALA A 58 -7.93 -8.28 -1.96
CA ALA A 58 -8.46 -7.05 -1.37
C ALA A 58 -8.64 -7.17 0.16
N LEU A 59 -9.05 -8.33 0.66
CA LEU A 59 -9.18 -8.57 2.11
C LEU A 59 -7.83 -8.61 2.81
N LEU A 60 -6.78 -9.11 2.16
CA LEU A 60 -5.41 -9.07 2.68
C LEU A 60 -4.86 -7.63 2.70
N GLN A 61 -5.30 -6.78 1.76
CA GLN A 61 -4.83 -5.41 1.60
C GLN A 61 -5.99 -4.39 1.55
N PRO A 62 -6.84 -4.27 2.58
CA PRO A 62 -8.12 -3.54 2.52
C PRO A 62 -8.00 -2.03 2.31
N THR A 63 -6.80 -1.47 2.42
CA THR A 63 -6.52 -0.05 2.16
C THR A 63 -5.88 0.20 0.80
N SER A 64 -5.65 -0.86 0.01
CA SER A 64 -5.04 -0.77 -1.31
C SER A 64 -6.09 -0.43 -2.37
N GLY A 65 -5.83 0.60 -3.17
CA GLY A 65 -6.68 0.95 -4.29
C GLY A 65 -6.51 -0.02 -5.48
N TYR A 66 -7.49 -0.07 -6.37
CA TYR A 66 -7.55 -1.01 -7.50
C TYR A 66 -6.27 -1.06 -8.36
N ARG A 67 -5.53 0.06 -8.48
CA ARG A 67 -4.26 0.09 -9.24
C ARG A 67 -3.14 -0.70 -8.55
N LEU A 68 -3.08 -0.65 -7.23
CA LEU A 68 -2.10 -1.41 -6.45
C LEU A 68 -2.46 -2.90 -6.46
N LEU A 69 -3.75 -3.23 -6.26
CA LEU A 69 -4.25 -4.61 -6.36
C LEU A 69 -4.00 -5.22 -7.75
N TYR A 70 -4.12 -4.43 -8.82
CA TYR A 70 -3.77 -4.87 -10.17
C TYR A 70 -2.30 -5.30 -10.29
N GLN A 71 -1.38 -4.50 -9.74
CA GLN A 71 0.04 -4.84 -9.76
C GLN A 71 0.36 -6.07 -8.91
N GLU A 72 -0.33 -6.22 -7.80
CA GLU A 72 -0.20 -7.37 -6.91
C GLU A 72 -0.69 -8.65 -7.58
N LEU A 73 -1.88 -8.62 -8.18
CA LEU A 73 -2.44 -9.75 -8.94
C LEU A 73 -1.55 -10.15 -10.12
N ARG A 74 -1.01 -9.17 -10.85
CA ARG A 74 -0.06 -9.45 -11.93
C ARG A 74 1.23 -10.10 -11.43
N ALA A 75 1.75 -9.66 -10.28
CA ALA A 75 2.93 -10.27 -9.66
C ALA A 75 2.69 -11.72 -9.24
N GLN A 76 1.45 -12.07 -8.90
CA GLN A 76 1.00 -13.43 -8.60
C GLN A 76 0.67 -14.24 -9.87
N GLY A 77 0.93 -13.71 -11.06
CA GLY A 77 0.64 -14.37 -12.34
C GLY A 77 -0.85 -14.39 -12.73
N LYS A 78 -1.69 -13.54 -12.08
CA LYS A 78 -3.12 -13.44 -12.39
C LYS A 78 -3.36 -12.35 -13.43
N ASP A 79 -3.85 -12.74 -14.61
CA ASP A 79 -4.18 -11.82 -15.70
C ASP A 79 -5.63 -11.34 -15.59
N ILE A 80 -5.88 -10.37 -14.70
CA ILE A 80 -7.19 -9.74 -14.49
C ILE A 80 -7.07 -8.27 -14.88
N GLY A 81 -7.89 -7.83 -15.84
CA GLY A 81 -7.86 -6.45 -16.33
C GLY A 81 -8.18 -5.40 -15.25
N LEU A 82 -7.55 -4.24 -15.35
CA LEU A 82 -7.72 -3.13 -14.40
C LEU A 82 -9.19 -2.69 -14.21
N HIS A 83 -9.96 -2.70 -15.32
CA HIS A 83 -11.39 -2.38 -15.28
C HIS A 83 -12.18 -3.41 -14.48
N THR A 84 -11.92 -4.70 -14.69
CA THR A 84 -12.58 -5.81 -13.96
C THR A 84 -12.34 -5.70 -12.47
N ILE A 85 -11.10 -5.41 -12.03
CA ILE A 85 -10.77 -5.22 -10.62
C ILE A 85 -11.53 -4.04 -10.03
N ARG A 86 -11.60 -2.90 -10.75
CA ARG A 86 -12.34 -1.72 -10.30
C ARG A 86 -13.83 -2.01 -10.13
N VAL A 87 -14.45 -2.72 -11.09
CA VAL A 87 -15.87 -3.10 -11.02
C VAL A 87 -16.11 -4.10 -9.89
N ALA A 88 -15.27 -5.14 -9.78
CA ALA A 88 -15.36 -6.13 -8.71
C ALA A 88 -15.31 -5.50 -7.32
N LEU A 89 -14.38 -4.57 -7.07
CA LEU A 89 -14.31 -3.85 -5.79
C LEU A 89 -15.57 -3.02 -5.51
N GLY A 90 -16.21 -2.47 -6.55
CA GLY A 90 -17.47 -1.75 -6.41
C GLY A 90 -18.62 -2.68 -6.02
N GLU A 91 -18.81 -3.76 -6.75
CA GLU A 91 -19.88 -4.74 -6.50
C GLU A 91 -19.70 -5.47 -5.16
N LEU A 92 -18.45 -5.77 -4.76
CA LEU A 92 -18.11 -6.39 -3.48
C LEU A 92 -18.08 -5.41 -2.30
N GLN A 93 -18.27 -4.10 -2.54
CA GLN A 93 -18.16 -3.03 -1.53
C GLN A 93 -16.81 -3.01 -0.80
N LEU A 94 -15.73 -3.40 -1.46
CA LEU A 94 -14.36 -3.48 -0.92
C LEU A 94 -13.51 -2.27 -1.30
N HIS A 95 -14.12 -1.11 -1.50
CA HIS A 95 -13.35 0.13 -1.73
C HIS A 95 -12.56 0.52 -0.47
N PRO A 96 -11.27 0.90 -0.62
CA PRO A 96 -10.52 1.41 0.52
C PRO A 96 -11.21 2.67 1.07
N PRO A 97 -11.23 2.85 2.40
CA PRO A 97 -11.82 4.04 3.01
C PRO A 97 -11.14 5.29 2.45
N GLN A 98 -11.93 6.16 1.84
CA GLN A 98 -11.45 7.44 1.30
C GLN A 98 -11.31 8.44 2.45
N PRO A 99 -10.11 8.95 2.75
CA PRO A 99 -9.99 10.03 3.71
C PRO A 99 -10.67 11.28 3.14
N ARG A 100 -11.43 11.99 3.98
CA ARG A 100 -11.98 13.30 3.58
C ARG A 100 -10.86 14.19 3.08
N LYS A 101 -10.94 14.61 1.82
CA LYS A 101 -10.02 15.58 1.23
C LYS A 101 -10.32 16.95 1.82
N THR A 102 -9.61 17.37 2.83
CA THR A 102 -9.50 18.78 3.16
C THR A 102 -8.58 19.42 2.11
N ARG A 103 -9.16 20.09 1.13
CA ARG A 103 -8.42 20.93 0.18
C ARG A 103 -7.87 22.14 0.95
N LYS A 104 -6.61 22.09 1.32
CA LYS A 104 -5.84 23.32 1.59
C LYS A 104 -5.09 23.66 0.29
N PRO A 105 -5.19 24.90 -0.20
CA PRO A 105 -4.37 25.34 -1.33
C PRO A 105 -2.91 25.26 -0.88
N SER A 106 -2.10 24.44 -1.52
CA SER A 106 -0.68 24.34 -1.24
C SER A 106 0.09 25.12 -2.28
N LEU A 107 0.76 26.18 -1.88
CA LEU A 107 1.89 26.72 -2.64
C LEU A 107 2.94 25.60 -2.73
N LYS A 108 3.09 25.04 -3.93
CA LYS A 108 4.06 23.98 -4.21
C LYS A 108 5.46 24.60 -4.34
N VAL A 109 6.15 24.79 -3.26
CA VAL A 109 7.61 24.87 -3.30
C VAL A 109 8.11 23.45 -3.06
N SER A 110 8.33 22.70 -4.12
CA SER A 110 8.97 21.38 -4.03
C SER A 110 10.48 21.61 -3.94
N LEU A 111 11.09 21.08 -2.88
CA LEU A 111 12.53 20.84 -2.91
C LEU A 111 12.85 19.90 -4.09
N PRO A 112 14.00 20.06 -4.77
CA PRO A 112 14.39 19.18 -5.86
C PRO A 112 14.20 17.72 -5.45
N GLN A 113 13.48 16.94 -6.28
CA GLN A 113 13.21 15.53 -5.98
C GLN A 113 14.35 14.61 -6.46
N ASP A 114 15.36 15.15 -7.11
CA ASP A 114 16.38 14.42 -7.86
C ASP A 114 17.59 13.99 -7.01
N TRP A 115 17.36 13.76 -5.73
CA TRP A 115 18.39 13.22 -4.85
C TRP A 115 18.52 11.71 -5.06
N PRO A 116 19.76 11.20 -5.23
CA PRO A 116 19.99 9.77 -5.26
C PRO A 116 19.51 9.09 -3.97
N PRO A 117 19.09 7.80 -4.01
CA PRO A 117 18.78 7.05 -2.80
C PRO A 117 19.95 7.07 -1.80
N GLY A 118 19.63 7.13 -0.52
CA GLY A 118 20.59 7.19 0.57
C GLY A 118 21.20 8.57 0.86
N ARG A 119 20.76 9.62 0.16
CA ARG A 119 21.31 10.98 0.33
C ARG A 119 20.41 11.92 1.15
N ARG A 120 19.15 11.60 1.29
CA ARG A 120 18.18 12.44 1.97
C ARG A 120 17.23 11.60 2.83
N VAL A 121 17.31 11.80 4.12
CA VAL A 121 16.45 11.09 5.08
C VAL A 121 15.51 12.05 5.80
N GLN A 122 14.33 11.54 6.15
CA GLN A 122 13.38 12.23 7.01
C GLN A 122 13.22 11.45 8.31
N ILE A 123 13.15 12.18 9.42
CA ILE A 123 12.83 11.62 10.74
C ILE A 123 11.63 12.35 11.32
N ASP A 124 10.71 11.62 11.92
CA ASP A 124 9.52 12.13 12.60
C ASP A 124 9.03 11.11 13.63
N ALA A 125 8.20 11.55 14.56
CA ALA A 125 7.57 10.69 15.55
C ALA A 125 6.05 10.68 15.39
N THR A 126 5.47 9.48 15.41
CA THR A 126 4.02 9.32 15.37
C THR A 126 3.51 8.67 16.64
N ARG A 127 2.28 9.03 17.04
CA ARG A 127 1.65 8.59 18.29
C ARG A 127 0.65 7.45 18.01
N LEU A 128 0.68 6.41 18.88
CA LEU A 128 -0.38 5.44 19.06
C LEU A 128 -0.91 5.53 20.50
N SER A 129 -2.22 5.41 20.66
CA SER A 129 -2.85 5.23 21.98
C SER A 129 -3.09 3.74 22.17
N LEU A 130 -2.59 3.20 23.26
CA LEU A 130 -2.68 1.77 23.64
C LEU A 130 -3.35 1.64 25.00
N PRO A 131 -3.90 0.49 25.37
CA PRO A 131 -4.46 0.25 26.69
C PRO A 131 -3.45 0.53 27.84
N ASP A 132 -2.17 0.21 27.62
CA ASP A 132 -1.08 0.45 28.57
C ASP A 132 -0.50 1.87 28.53
N GLY A 133 -1.11 2.79 27.77
CA GLY A 133 -0.73 4.19 27.67
C GLY A 133 -0.28 4.63 26.28
N VAL A 134 0.42 5.76 26.20
CA VAL A 134 0.89 6.33 24.93
C VAL A 134 2.16 5.62 24.47
N CYS A 135 2.19 5.26 23.20
CA CYS A 135 3.38 4.80 22.48
C CYS A 135 3.73 5.81 21.39
N TRP A 136 4.94 6.33 21.42
CA TRP A 136 5.51 7.11 20.32
C TRP A 136 6.40 6.22 19.47
N ILE A 137 6.42 6.44 18.16
CA ILE A 137 7.26 5.69 17.25
C ILE A 137 8.04 6.66 16.38
N TYR A 138 9.36 6.70 16.56
CA TYR A 138 10.24 7.36 15.60
C TYR A 138 10.35 6.52 14.34
N PHE A 139 10.30 7.17 13.20
CA PHE A 139 10.63 6.58 11.89
C PHE A 139 11.72 7.40 11.22
N VAL A 140 12.70 6.72 10.65
CA VAL A 140 13.67 7.31 9.72
C VAL A 140 13.45 6.67 8.36
N LEU A 141 13.19 7.51 7.37
CA LEU A 141 12.87 7.10 6.00
C LEU A 141 13.84 7.73 5.00
N ASP A 142 14.40 6.94 4.07
CA ASP A 142 15.04 7.50 2.88
C ASP A 142 13.99 8.06 1.92
N VAL A 143 14.15 9.33 1.58
CA VAL A 143 13.15 10.09 0.82
C VAL A 143 12.98 9.58 -0.61
N THR A 144 14.06 9.12 -1.23
CA THR A 144 14.06 8.71 -2.64
C THR A 144 13.60 7.28 -2.80
N SER A 145 14.22 6.33 -2.11
CA SER A 145 13.84 4.91 -2.18
C SER A 145 12.60 4.56 -1.37
N ARG A 146 12.16 5.44 -0.46
CA ARG A 146 11.03 5.18 0.48
C ARG A 146 11.33 4.08 1.51
N VAL A 147 12.57 3.65 1.66
CA VAL A 147 12.94 2.63 2.65
C VAL A 147 12.77 3.18 4.06
N VAL A 148 12.08 2.45 4.91
CA VAL A 148 12.12 2.65 6.37
C VAL A 148 13.46 2.08 6.85
N LEU A 149 14.40 2.97 7.15
CA LEU A 149 15.77 2.63 7.55
C LEU A 149 15.84 2.20 9.01
N ALA A 150 15.13 2.90 9.87
CA ALA A 150 15.03 2.57 11.29
C ALA A 150 13.69 3.01 11.87
N SER A 151 13.28 2.39 12.96
CA SER A 151 12.15 2.83 13.78
C SER A 151 12.33 2.43 15.23
N ARG A 152 11.73 3.22 16.13
CA ARG A 152 11.85 2.98 17.57
C ARG A 152 10.57 3.36 18.30
N ALA A 153 9.94 2.37 18.96
CA ALA A 153 8.78 2.58 19.81
C ALA A 153 9.24 2.95 21.25
N VAL A 154 8.73 4.07 21.78
CA VAL A 154 9.13 4.65 23.06
C VAL A 154 7.93 5.20 23.83
N ARG A 155 8.05 5.35 25.17
CA ARG A 155 7.00 5.96 26.01
C ARG A 155 7.00 7.47 25.93
N SER A 156 8.15 8.08 25.79
CA SER A 156 8.33 9.52 25.72
C SER A 156 9.32 9.88 24.64
N LEU A 157 9.12 11.04 24.03
CA LEU A 157 10.06 11.63 23.07
C LEU A 157 11.34 12.07 23.81
N SER A 158 12.48 11.86 23.16
CA SER A 158 13.78 12.22 23.70
C SER A 158 14.79 12.45 22.59
N MET A 159 15.59 13.51 22.71
CA MET A 159 16.67 13.81 21.77
C MET A 159 17.70 12.66 21.64
N HIS A 160 17.97 11.96 22.73
CA HIS A 160 18.87 10.79 22.73
C HIS A 160 18.30 9.63 21.91
N LEU A 161 16.99 9.37 22.05
CA LEU A 161 16.32 8.31 21.31
C LEU A 161 16.14 8.66 19.84
N ALA A 162 15.85 9.93 19.52
CA ALA A 162 15.83 10.42 18.16
C ALA A 162 17.19 10.25 17.47
N LYS A 163 18.27 10.68 18.15
CA LYS A 163 19.64 10.51 17.67
C LYS A 163 20.01 9.04 17.48
N LEU A 164 19.72 8.18 18.44
CA LEU A 164 20.00 6.75 18.37
C LEU A 164 19.28 6.10 17.18
N THR A 165 18.03 6.49 16.93
CA THR A 165 17.27 5.99 15.78
C THR A 165 17.87 6.47 14.45
N LEU A 166 18.39 7.71 14.40
CA LEU A 166 19.12 8.22 13.26
C LEU A 166 20.44 7.47 13.03
N ASP A 167 21.20 7.19 14.10
CA ASP A 167 22.47 6.45 14.04
C ASP A 167 22.25 5.04 13.46
N GLU A 168 21.19 4.34 13.88
CA GLU A 168 20.80 3.04 13.32
C GLU A 168 20.46 3.15 11.83
N ALA A 169 19.70 4.17 11.42
CA ALA A 169 19.35 4.39 10.03
C ALA A 169 20.58 4.63 9.16
N VAL A 170 21.54 5.41 9.65
CA VAL A 170 22.81 5.64 8.96
C VAL A 170 23.63 4.35 8.86
N GLY A 171 23.63 3.53 9.93
CA GLY A 171 24.24 2.21 9.91
C GLY A 171 23.71 1.33 8.79
N VAL A 172 22.38 1.29 8.61
CA VAL A 172 21.75 0.58 7.48
C VAL A 172 22.21 1.10 6.13
N LEU A 173 22.24 2.42 5.94
CA LEU A 173 22.72 3.02 4.69
C LEU A 173 24.19 2.66 4.40
N ARG A 174 25.06 2.72 5.41
CA ARG A 174 26.47 2.37 5.29
C ARG A 174 26.67 0.90 4.91
N ALA A 175 25.90 0.00 5.56
CA ALA A 175 25.92 -1.43 5.24
C ALA A 175 25.45 -1.74 3.80
N GLN A 176 24.68 -0.85 3.19
CA GLN A 176 24.26 -0.94 1.79
C GLN A 176 25.19 -0.17 0.82
N GLY A 177 26.34 0.31 1.28
CA GLY A 177 27.34 1.00 0.44
C GLY A 177 27.04 2.48 0.18
N HIS A 178 26.11 3.10 0.94
CA HIS A 178 25.81 4.53 0.85
C HIS A 178 26.71 5.32 1.84
N HIS A 179 27.90 5.72 1.43
CA HIS A 179 28.88 6.39 2.29
C HIS A 179 28.91 7.92 2.16
N GLU A 180 28.16 8.46 1.25
CA GLU A 180 28.09 9.88 0.95
C GLU A 180 27.44 10.67 2.09
N PRO A 181 27.72 11.98 2.21
CA PRO A 181 27.02 12.87 3.16
C PRO A 181 25.51 12.86 2.93
N ILE A 182 24.74 12.86 4.02
CA ILE A 182 23.28 12.84 3.98
C ILE A 182 22.67 14.17 4.46
N LEU A 183 21.54 14.53 3.86
CA LEU A 183 20.67 15.60 4.36
C LEU A 183 19.60 14.99 5.26
N VAL A 184 19.65 15.33 6.55
CA VAL A 184 18.63 14.95 7.54
C VAL A 184 17.56 16.02 7.61
N GLN A 185 16.30 15.64 7.48
CA GLN A 185 15.14 16.52 7.58
C GLN A 185 14.26 16.09 8.75
N SER A 186 13.89 17.05 9.61
CA SER A 186 12.93 16.85 10.69
C SER A 186 11.95 18.01 10.77
N ASP A 187 10.91 17.87 11.55
CA ASP A 187 10.06 18.99 11.94
C ASP A 187 10.72 19.84 13.04
N GLY A 188 9.93 20.69 13.70
CA GLY A 188 10.39 21.58 14.77
C GLY A 188 10.19 21.02 16.17
N GLY A 189 10.03 19.72 16.35
CA GLY A 189 9.92 19.09 17.67
C GLY A 189 11.15 19.38 18.56
N SER A 190 10.94 19.45 19.87
CA SER A 190 12.00 19.79 20.83
C SER A 190 13.15 18.77 20.84
N ASP A 191 12.86 17.54 20.54
CA ASP A 191 13.81 16.44 20.40
C ASP A 191 14.73 16.59 19.17
N PHE A 192 14.23 17.20 18.09
CA PHE A 192 14.98 17.44 16.85
C PHE A 192 15.68 18.82 16.81
N THR A 193 15.22 19.78 17.62
CA THR A 193 15.84 21.12 17.68
C THR A 193 16.94 21.23 18.74
N SER A 194 17.21 20.17 19.49
CA SER A 194 18.26 20.10 20.47
C SER A 194 19.67 20.12 19.83
N ASP A 195 20.64 20.73 20.50
CA ASP A 195 22.03 20.76 20.04
C ASP A 195 22.61 19.35 19.86
N LEU A 196 22.26 18.42 20.75
CA LEU A 196 22.71 17.02 20.67
C LEU A 196 22.27 16.35 19.35
N PHE A 197 21.02 16.55 18.98
CA PHE A 197 20.49 15.97 17.74
C PHE A 197 21.10 16.63 16.50
N GLN A 198 21.19 17.96 16.49
CA GLN A 198 21.78 18.72 15.37
C GLN A 198 23.24 18.37 15.16
N GLN A 199 24.05 18.36 16.24
CA GLN A 199 25.45 17.92 16.18
C GLN A 199 25.58 16.46 15.70
N GLY A 200 24.64 15.59 16.10
CA GLY A 200 24.54 14.24 15.59
C GLY A 200 24.31 14.19 14.09
N CYS A 201 23.42 15.01 13.56
CA CYS A 201 23.17 15.12 12.12
C CYS A 201 24.40 15.62 11.35
N MET A 202 25.10 16.61 11.88
CA MET A 202 26.29 17.20 11.25
C MET A 202 27.45 16.22 11.07
N LYS A 203 27.52 15.16 11.90
CA LYS A 203 28.49 14.06 11.72
C LYS A 203 28.26 13.28 10.42
N TYR A 204 27.04 13.28 9.92
CA TYR A 204 26.62 12.52 8.74
C TYR A 204 26.45 13.38 7.49
N GLY A 205 26.40 14.71 7.64
CA GLY A 205 26.25 15.67 6.54
C GLY A 205 25.63 16.96 7.00
N SER A 206 24.34 17.18 6.76
CA SER A 206 23.65 18.41 7.12
C SER A 206 22.26 18.14 7.70
N TRP A 207 21.75 19.11 8.44
CA TRP A 207 20.39 19.07 8.98
C TRP A 207 19.57 20.27 8.52
N VAL A 208 18.30 20.04 8.19
CA VAL A 208 17.35 21.09 7.83
C VAL A 208 16.02 20.86 8.55
N ARG A 209 15.60 21.92 9.23
CA ARG A 209 14.25 21.98 9.81
C ARG A 209 13.21 22.24 8.73
N CYS A 210 12.26 21.34 8.56
CA CYS A 210 11.09 21.53 7.71
C CYS A 210 10.05 22.40 8.43
N LYS A 211 9.61 23.50 7.81
CA LYS A 211 8.51 24.31 8.37
C LYS A 211 7.19 23.55 8.23
N VAL A 212 6.38 23.53 9.29
CA VAL A 212 5.08 22.84 9.37
C VAL A 212 4.09 23.24 8.25
N SER A 213 4.27 24.41 7.66
CA SER A 213 3.40 24.95 6.59
C SER A 213 4.00 24.88 5.18
N GLN A 214 5.21 24.31 5.01
CA GLN A 214 5.79 24.16 3.66
C GLN A 214 5.38 22.83 3.05
N PRO A 215 4.58 22.85 1.96
CA PRO A 215 4.25 21.65 1.22
C PRO A 215 5.52 21.00 0.66
N GLY A 216 5.71 19.70 0.93
CA GLY A 216 6.82 18.91 0.38
C GLY A 216 7.98 18.64 1.34
N GLY A 217 8.02 19.30 2.53
CA GLY A 217 9.07 19.05 3.52
C GLY A 217 8.96 17.67 4.17
N THR A 218 7.79 17.31 4.70
CA THR A 218 7.53 16.09 5.49
C THR A 218 6.46 15.16 4.89
N GLY A 219 5.85 15.55 3.77
CA GLY A 219 4.69 14.85 3.20
C GLY A 219 4.92 13.36 2.85
N ILE A 220 6.19 12.95 2.69
CA ILE A 220 6.55 11.55 2.42
C ILE A 220 6.48 10.76 3.72
N LEU A 221 7.02 11.29 4.80
CA LEU A 221 7.00 10.66 6.11
C LEU A 221 5.59 10.68 6.72
N GLU A 222 4.81 11.76 6.53
CA GLU A 222 3.39 11.80 6.88
C GLU A 222 2.61 10.66 6.18
N ARG A 223 2.94 10.37 4.92
CA ARG A 223 2.35 9.24 4.18
C ARG A 223 2.80 7.89 4.76
N LEU A 224 4.06 7.75 5.20
CA LEU A 224 4.53 6.57 5.91
C LEU A 224 3.74 6.39 7.21
N ASN A 225 3.65 7.43 8.05
CA ASN A 225 2.91 7.40 9.30
C ASN A 225 1.46 6.96 9.10
N ARG A 226 0.83 7.47 8.05
CA ARG A 226 -0.53 7.05 7.66
C ARG A 226 -0.58 5.60 7.19
N THR A 227 0.39 5.14 6.39
CA THR A 227 0.49 3.75 5.96
C THR A 227 0.68 2.83 7.16
N TYR A 228 1.60 3.15 8.07
CA TYR A 228 1.81 2.41 9.30
C TYR A 228 0.52 2.28 10.12
N LYS A 229 -0.15 3.39 10.40
CA LYS A 229 -1.39 3.39 11.19
C LYS A 229 -2.49 2.57 10.54
N HIS A 230 -2.82 2.84 9.28
CA HIS A 230 -4.01 2.26 8.63
C HIS A 230 -3.78 0.89 8.00
N GLN A 231 -2.55 0.57 7.58
CA GLN A 231 -2.27 -0.70 6.90
C GLN A 231 -1.63 -1.74 7.83
N PHE A 232 -1.11 -1.32 8.97
CA PHE A 232 -0.46 -2.21 9.91
C PHE A 232 -1.02 -2.06 11.34
N ALA A 233 -0.82 -0.92 12.01
CA ALA A 233 -1.10 -0.78 13.42
C ALA A 233 -2.59 -0.94 13.79
N PHE A 234 -3.51 -0.29 13.07
CA PHE A 234 -4.95 -0.36 13.34
C PHE A 234 -5.63 -1.65 12.86
N ARG A 235 -4.85 -2.58 12.35
CA ARG A 235 -5.32 -3.93 11.99
C ARG A 235 -5.01 -4.97 13.07
N GLN A 236 -4.37 -4.55 14.13
CA GLN A 236 -3.98 -5.37 15.27
C GLN A 236 -4.64 -4.81 16.54
N ASP A 237 -4.93 -5.68 17.46
CA ASP A 237 -5.45 -5.33 18.77
C ASP A 237 -4.32 -5.28 19.81
N TRP A 238 -3.49 -4.25 19.71
CA TRP A 238 -2.33 -4.05 20.57
C TRP A 238 -2.73 -3.78 22.01
N GLN A 239 -2.25 -4.56 22.94
CA GLN A 239 -2.46 -4.36 24.38
C GLN A 239 -1.32 -3.55 25.02
N SER A 240 -0.13 -3.58 24.44
CA SER A 240 1.06 -2.97 25.04
C SER A 240 2.06 -2.45 24.03
N MET A 241 2.92 -1.53 24.48
CA MET A 241 4.07 -1.08 23.71
C MET A 241 5.07 -2.21 23.42
N ALA A 242 5.15 -3.23 24.29
CA ALA A 242 6.02 -4.38 24.07
C ALA A 242 5.60 -5.15 22.82
N GLU A 243 4.32 -5.38 22.61
CA GLU A 243 3.78 -6.01 21.40
C GLU A 243 4.09 -5.18 20.17
N VAL A 244 3.88 -3.86 20.22
CA VAL A 244 4.24 -2.95 19.12
C VAL A 244 5.72 -3.09 18.76
N ARG A 245 6.63 -3.11 19.76
CA ARG A 245 8.07 -3.30 19.54
C ARG A 245 8.39 -4.62 18.86
N THR A 246 7.80 -5.70 19.32
CA THR A 246 8.01 -7.04 18.76
C THR A 246 7.56 -7.14 17.31
N ALA A 247 6.52 -6.41 16.93
CA ALA A 247 5.97 -6.40 15.57
C ALA A 247 6.66 -5.43 14.60
N MET A 248 7.53 -4.52 15.08
CA MET A 248 8.20 -3.55 14.19
C MET A 248 9.06 -4.20 13.09
N PRO A 249 9.81 -5.31 13.33
CA PRO A 249 10.53 -6.02 12.27
C PRO A 249 9.60 -6.53 11.16
N ASP A 250 8.41 -7.02 11.49
CA ASP A 250 7.43 -7.48 10.52
C ASP A 250 6.88 -6.32 9.67
N PHE A 251 6.63 -5.17 10.29
CA PHE A 251 6.29 -3.95 9.56
C PHE A 251 7.40 -3.55 8.59
N HIS A 252 8.68 -3.55 9.03
CA HIS A 252 9.83 -3.22 8.19
C HIS A 252 9.94 -4.18 7.00
N ARG A 253 9.85 -5.49 7.24
CA ARG A 253 9.89 -6.50 6.18
C ARG A 253 8.80 -6.25 5.18
N TRP A 254 7.53 -6.21 5.64
CA TRP A 254 6.39 -5.98 4.76
C TRP A 254 6.52 -4.68 3.98
N TYR A 255 6.81 -3.55 4.65
CA TYR A 255 6.85 -2.25 4.00
C TYR A 255 8.00 -2.14 2.99
N ASN A 256 9.18 -2.64 3.35
CA ASN A 256 10.40 -2.48 2.55
C ASN A 256 10.51 -3.49 1.41
N THR A 257 10.07 -4.75 1.61
CA THR A 257 10.35 -5.85 0.68
C THR A 257 9.13 -6.40 -0.04
N GLU A 258 7.93 -6.18 0.51
CA GLU A 258 6.70 -6.75 -0.05
C GLU A 258 5.80 -5.67 -0.65
N ARG A 259 5.64 -4.55 0.07
CA ARG A 259 4.75 -3.49 -0.34
C ARG A 259 5.25 -2.74 -1.58
N ARG A 260 4.43 -2.70 -2.63
CA ARG A 260 4.71 -1.96 -3.85
C ARG A 260 4.33 -0.49 -3.72
N HIS A 261 5.14 0.40 -4.31
CA HIS A 261 4.94 1.84 -4.24
C HIS A 261 4.73 2.46 -5.62
N SER A 262 3.60 3.12 -5.83
CA SER A 262 3.30 3.78 -7.10
C SER A 262 4.32 4.88 -7.46
N ALA A 263 4.89 5.57 -6.46
CA ALA A 263 5.93 6.57 -6.66
C ALA A 263 7.29 5.98 -7.10
N LEU A 264 7.45 4.66 -6.99
CA LEU A 264 8.63 3.90 -7.41
C LEU A 264 8.35 3.02 -8.64
N GLY A 265 7.36 3.39 -9.46
CA GLY A 265 6.95 2.54 -10.57
C GLY A 265 6.47 1.14 -10.14
N TYR A 266 5.91 1.05 -8.94
CA TYR A 266 5.49 -0.20 -8.28
C TYR A 266 6.62 -1.15 -7.88
N ALA A 267 7.86 -0.69 -7.89
CA ALA A 267 8.95 -1.39 -7.21
C ALA A 267 8.77 -1.35 -5.68
N THR A 268 9.46 -2.24 -4.97
CA THR A 268 9.55 -2.18 -3.52
C THR A 268 10.62 -1.17 -3.09
N PRO A 269 10.51 -0.56 -1.92
CA PRO A 269 11.50 0.36 -1.40
C PRO A 269 12.91 -0.24 -1.37
N TRP A 270 13.05 -1.46 -0.86
CA TRP A 270 14.34 -2.13 -0.74
C TRP A 270 15.01 -2.39 -2.09
N ALA A 271 14.25 -2.88 -3.08
CA ALA A 271 14.77 -3.07 -4.43
C ALA A 271 15.27 -1.75 -5.03
N THR A 272 14.58 -0.63 -4.78
CA THR A 272 14.99 0.69 -5.26
C THR A 272 16.31 1.16 -4.61
N LEU A 273 16.49 0.95 -3.31
CA LEU A 273 17.72 1.32 -2.59
C LEU A 273 18.92 0.51 -3.10
N THR A 274 18.75 -0.81 -3.19
CA THR A 274 19.87 -1.72 -3.54
C THR A 274 20.25 -1.66 -5.01
N SER A 275 19.31 -1.44 -5.93
CA SER A 275 19.63 -1.28 -7.36
C SER A 275 20.48 -0.03 -7.62
N SER A 276 20.22 1.06 -6.90
CA SER A 276 21.02 2.29 -7.03
C SER A 276 22.44 2.15 -6.47
N ALA A 277 22.64 1.35 -5.44
CA ALA A 277 23.96 1.04 -4.92
C ALA A 277 24.78 0.21 -5.91
N LYS A 278 24.18 -0.80 -6.53
CA LYS A 278 24.83 -1.63 -7.57
C LYS A 278 25.24 -0.82 -8.79
N ALA A 279 24.40 0.09 -9.27
CA ALA A 279 24.71 0.95 -10.41
C ALA A 279 25.90 1.88 -10.13
N ARG A 280 26.09 2.36 -8.90
CA ARG A 280 27.23 3.20 -8.51
C ARG A 280 28.52 2.41 -8.37
N ASN A 281 28.48 1.18 -7.89
CA ASN A 281 29.68 0.33 -7.75
C ASN A 281 30.15 -0.24 -9.10
N ALA A 282 29.35 -0.12 -10.16
CA ALA A 282 29.66 -0.54 -11.52
C ALA A 282 30.14 0.60 -12.43
N ALA A 283 30.06 1.85 -11.98
CA ALA A 283 30.50 3.07 -12.68
C ALA A 283 31.82 3.57 -12.11
#